data_dcc53336c8092d64d98fa510453c0b14
#
_entry.id   dcc53336c8092d64d98fa510453c0b14
#
_cell.length_a   1.000
_cell.length_b   1.000
_cell.length_c   1.000
_cell.angle_alpha   90.00
_cell.angle_beta   90.00
_cell.angle_gamma   90.00
#
_symmetry.space_group_name_H-M   'P 1'
#
loop_
_entity.id
_entity.type
_entity.pdbx_description
1 polymer ?
#
loop_
_entity_poly.entity_id
_entity_poly.type
_entity_poly.pdbx_seq_one_letter_code
_entity_poly.pdbx_strand_id
1 'polypeptide(L)'
;NLNVPIDFHTHCTPGYGLASVLAAIVAGVDIVDTNCWYFSGGTGAPAIELIYVFCKKLGIDTGVNMEAVAKINTQLKEIRKELEISVFGKEKPMPKPFNPLTDELPKEIDAEFDRAIKAAQADDEETLLDACHKIEAHFGFPAPNELVKKAEIPGGMYSNMVAQLQQLKAEEILPRAMELIPTVRLAAGLPPLVTPTSQIVGAQAVSCALDEKAGRPMYTTKSSQFVALVKGEYGAVSYTHLRAHETCA
;
A
#
# COMPACT_ATOMS: atom_id res chain seq x y z
N ASN A 1 -16.84 16.05 15.29
CA ASN A 1 -15.53 16.72 15.34
C ASN A 1 -14.70 15.98 16.38
N LEU A 2 -13.56 15.43 15.95
CA LEU A 2 -12.56 14.86 16.85
C LEU A 2 -11.66 16.00 17.33
N ASN A 3 -11.36 16.03 18.65
CA ASN A 3 -10.45 17.00 19.25
C ASN A 3 -9.04 16.40 19.44
N VAL A 4 -8.63 15.55 18.51
CA VAL A 4 -7.32 14.90 18.48
C VAL A 4 -6.75 15.02 17.07
N PRO A 5 -5.43 15.15 16.90
CA PRO A 5 -4.80 15.12 15.58
C PRO A 5 -5.15 13.83 14.84
N ILE A 6 -5.40 13.96 13.54
CA ILE A 6 -5.67 12.84 12.64
C ILE A 6 -4.41 12.60 11.83
N ASP A 7 -3.88 11.37 11.91
CA ASP A 7 -2.77 10.90 11.11
C ASP A 7 -3.30 9.99 9.99
N PHE A 8 -2.94 10.32 8.75
CA PHE A 8 -3.38 9.59 7.56
C PHE A 8 -2.26 8.76 6.98
N HIS A 9 -2.45 7.44 6.98
CA HIS A 9 -1.52 6.45 6.43
C HIS A 9 -2.12 5.73 5.24
N THR A 10 -1.32 5.54 4.16
CA THR A 10 -1.73 4.79 2.97
C THR A 10 -0.55 4.17 2.25
N HIS A 11 -0.84 3.24 1.33
CA HIS A 11 0.12 2.61 0.42
C HIS A 11 -0.28 2.87 -1.04
N CYS A 12 0.71 2.96 -1.94
CA CYS A 12 0.46 3.21 -3.35
C CYS A 12 0.14 1.94 -4.17
N THR A 13 0.17 0.74 -3.57
CA THR A 13 0.04 -0.52 -4.31
C THR A 13 -1.22 -0.60 -5.19
N PRO A 14 -2.44 -0.24 -4.72
CA PRO A 14 -3.64 -0.27 -5.55
C PRO A 14 -3.77 0.94 -6.50
N GLY A 15 -2.84 1.91 -6.43
CA GLY A 15 -2.84 3.11 -7.25
C GLY A 15 -3.61 4.30 -6.67
N TYR A 16 -4.05 4.23 -5.41
CA TYR A 16 -4.82 5.32 -4.79
C TYR A 16 -3.98 6.23 -3.89
N GLY A 17 -2.75 5.83 -3.53
CA GLY A 17 -1.98 6.43 -2.46
C GLY A 17 -1.80 7.94 -2.59
N LEU A 18 -1.27 8.42 -3.72
CA LEU A 18 -1.03 9.85 -3.94
C LEU A 18 -2.33 10.67 -3.93
N ALA A 19 -3.36 10.18 -4.60
CA ALA A 19 -4.67 10.83 -4.65
C ALA A 19 -5.33 10.90 -3.27
N SER A 20 -5.28 9.81 -2.50
CA SER A 20 -5.85 9.75 -1.16
C SER A 20 -5.16 10.71 -0.18
N VAL A 21 -3.82 10.82 -0.24
CA VAL A 21 -3.08 11.79 0.58
C VAL A 21 -3.46 13.23 0.21
N LEU A 22 -3.56 13.55 -1.09
CA LEU A 22 -3.96 14.90 -1.51
C LEU A 22 -5.39 15.23 -1.06
N ALA A 23 -6.33 14.29 -1.21
CA ALA A 23 -7.70 14.47 -0.70
C ALA A 23 -7.72 14.69 0.82
N ALA A 24 -6.93 13.92 1.57
CA ALA A 24 -6.82 14.08 3.02
C ALA A 24 -6.23 15.46 3.40
N ILE A 25 -5.20 15.95 2.69
CA ILE A 25 -4.63 17.28 2.91
C ILE A 25 -5.66 18.36 2.65
N VAL A 26 -6.42 18.28 1.55
CA VAL A 26 -7.48 19.23 1.20
C VAL A 26 -8.61 19.19 2.22
N ALA A 27 -8.92 18.03 2.79
CA ALA A 27 -9.89 17.85 3.86
C ALA A 27 -9.39 18.36 5.24
N GLY A 28 -8.10 18.75 5.35
CA GLY A 28 -7.54 19.33 6.58
C GLY A 28 -7.04 18.30 7.58
N VAL A 29 -6.47 17.18 7.13
CA VAL A 29 -5.77 16.22 8.00
C VAL A 29 -4.55 16.89 8.65
N ASP A 30 -4.23 16.49 9.88
CA ASP A 30 -3.14 17.10 10.65
C ASP A 30 -1.76 16.52 10.29
N ILE A 31 -1.69 15.21 10.02
CA ILE A 31 -0.45 14.48 9.78
C ILE A 31 -0.67 13.55 8.59
N VAL A 32 0.34 13.42 7.73
CA VAL A 32 0.37 12.43 6.65
C VAL A 32 1.68 11.65 6.66
N ASP A 33 1.57 10.35 6.50
CA ASP A 33 2.73 9.49 6.32
C ASP A 33 3.22 9.50 4.87
N THR A 34 4.52 9.65 4.70
CA THR A 34 5.19 9.70 3.39
C THR A 34 6.48 8.89 3.41
N ASN A 35 7.02 8.59 2.23
CA ASN A 35 8.34 7.99 2.07
C ASN A 35 9.28 8.92 1.31
N CYS A 36 10.59 8.75 1.51
CA CYS A 36 11.59 9.39 0.66
C CYS A 36 11.59 8.77 -0.74
N TRP A 37 11.95 9.56 -1.75
CA TRP A 37 11.80 9.30 -3.19
C TRP A 37 12.00 7.85 -3.63
N TYR A 38 13.17 7.28 -3.33
CA TYR A 38 13.51 5.94 -3.81
C TYR A 38 12.83 4.79 -3.08
N PHE A 39 12.15 5.04 -1.96
CA PHE A 39 11.38 4.05 -1.20
C PHE A 39 9.88 4.30 -1.23
N SER A 40 9.44 5.25 -2.06
CA SER A 40 8.02 5.61 -2.24
C SER A 40 7.39 4.90 -3.44
N GLY A 41 6.07 4.99 -3.52
CA GLY A 41 5.29 4.32 -4.57
C GLY A 41 5.19 2.80 -4.39
N GLY A 42 4.41 2.15 -5.21
CA GLY A 42 4.18 0.72 -5.11
C GLY A 42 3.72 0.29 -3.71
N THR A 43 4.49 -0.55 -3.02
CA THR A 43 4.18 -1.02 -1.66
C THR A 43 4.48 0.01 -0.56
N GLY A 44 5.09 1.13 -0.90
CA GLY A 44 5.36 2.25 0.02
C GLY A 44 4.26 3.30 0.01
N ALA A 45 4.40 4.31 0.89
CA ALA A 45 3.60 5.52 0.88
C ALA A 45 3.99 6.45 -0.28
N PRO A 46 3.22 7.52 -0.58
CA PRO A 46 3.61 8.53 -1.56
C PRO A 46 4.92 9.24 -1.21
N ALA A 47 5.61 9.75 -2.24
CA ALA A 47 6.86 10.48 -2.08
C ALA A 47 6.62 11.83 -1.40
N ILE A 48 7.42 12.13 -0.35
CA ILE A 48 7.37 13.43 0.32
C ILE A 48 7.62 14.59 -0.65
N GLU A 49 8.42 14.37 -1.69
CA GLU A 49 8.73 15.37 -2.70
C GLU A 49 7.49 15.78 -3.52
N LEU A 50 6.62 14.81 -3.85
CA LEU A 50 5.35 15.10 -4.55
C LEU A 50 4.37 15.82 -3.61
N ILE A 51 4.29 15.36 -2.35
CA ILE A 51 3.45 15.99 -1.33
C ILE A 51 3.93 17.44 -1.06
N TYR A 52 5.25 17.67 -1.01
CA TYR A 52 5.80 19.01 -0.88
C TYR A 52 5.38 19.95 -2.02
N VAL A 53 5.38 19.46 -3.28
CA VAL A 53 4.90 20.25 -4.43
C VAL A 53 3.42 20.61 -4.26
N PHE A 54 2.57 19.64 -3.89
CA PHE A 54 1.15 19.91 -3.62
C PHE A 54 0.95 20.93 -2.50
N CYS A 55 1.63 20.74 -1.37
CA CYS A 55 1.54 21.65 -0.23
C CYS A 55 2.00 23.07 -0.60
N LYS A 56 3.12 23.19 -1.35
CA LYS A 56 3.60 24.49 -1.83
C LYS A 56 2.58 25.21 -2.72
N LYS A 57 1.93 24.49 -3.64
CA LYS A 57 0.85 25.04 -4.49
C LYS A 57 -0.40 25.41 -3.69
N LEU A 58 -0.67 24.71 -2.59
CA LEU A 58 -1.79 25.02 -1.67
C LEU A 58 -1.43 26.10 -0.64
N GLY A 59 -0.17 26.57 -0.59
CA GLY A 59 0.29 27.54 0.41
C GLY A 59 0.46 26.95 1.81
N ILE A 60 0.64 25.63 1.91
CA ILE A 60 0.83 24.90 3.17
C ILE A 60 2.33 24.69 3.39
N ASP A 61 2.82 25.11 4.57
CA ASP A 61 4.19 24.78 5.01
C ASP A 61 4.19 23.42 5.70
N THR A 62 4.95 22.49 5.16
CA THR A 62 5.09 21.13 5.72
C THR A 62 6.01 21.07 6.92
N GLY A 63 6.82 22.11 7.18
CA GLY A 63 7.89 22.10 8.19
C GLY A 63 9.04 21.12 7.91
N VAL A 64 9.01 20.40 6.78
CA VAL A 64 10.03 19.40 6.42
C VAL A 64 11.27 20.07 5.84
N ASN A 65 12.44 19.68 6.33
CA ASN A 65 13.72 20.12 5.76
C ASN A 65 14.01 19.37 4.46
N MET A 66 13.53 19.89 3.33
CA MET A 66 13.69 19.27 2.01
C MET A 66 15.16 19.22 1.53
N GLU A 67 16.06 20.08 2.03
CA GLU A 67 17.49 19.96 1.75
C GLU A 67 18.08 18.70 2.40
N ALA A 68 17.66 18.38 3.63
CA ALA A 68 18.05 17.15 4.29
C ALA A 68 17.47 15.92 3.55
N VAL A 69 16.21 15.98 3.10
CA VAL A 69 15.59 14.93 2.29
C VAL A 69 16.38 14.68 1.01
N ALA A 70 16.76 15.74 0.29
CA ALA A 70 17.58 15.61 -0.92
C ALA A 70 18.94 14.95 -0.66
N LYS A 71 19.59 15.28 0.45
CA LYS A 71 20.86 14.62 0.85
C LYS A 71 20.66 13.14 1.19
N ILE A 72 19.59 12.80 1.91
CA ILE A 72 19.25 11.42 2.26
C ILE A 72 18.99 10.61 0.99
N ASN A 73 18.28 11.16 0.02
CA ASN A 73 17.95 10.47 -1.22
C ASN A 73 19.17 10.01 -2.02
N THR A 74 20.30 10.73 -1.96
CA THR A 74 21.53 10.28 -2.63
C THR A 74 22.04 8.95 -2.06
N GLN A 75 21.89 8.75 -0.76
CA GLN A 75 22.28 7.50 -0.09
C GLN A 75 21.20 6.41 -0.26
N LEU A 76 19.93 6.77 -0.14
CA LEU A 76 18.82 5.83 -0.28
C LEU A 76 18.76 5.20 -1.67
N LYS A 77 19.20 5.92 -2.70
CA LYS A 77 19.31 5.37 -4.06
C LYS A 77 20.22 4.15 -4.11
N GLU A 78 21.42 4.27 -3.54
CA GLU A 78 22.39 3.17 -3.54
C GLU A 78 21.95 2.02 -2.62
N ILE A 79 21.41 2.35 -1.44
CA ILE A 79 20.85 1.34 -0.52
C ILE A 79 19.74 0.54 -1.20
N ARG A 80 18.82 1.21 -1.90
CA ARG A 80 17.75 0.51 -2.64
C ARG A 80 18.31 -0.42 -3.70
N LYS A 81 19.30 0.03 -4.46
CA LYS A 81 19.98 -0.77 -5.48
C LYS A 81 20.58 -2.04 -4.90
N GLU A 82 21.31 -1.91 -3.78
CA GLU A 82 21.89 -3.07 -3.08
C GLU A 82 20.82 -4.03 -2.57
N LEU A 83 19.73 -3.51 -1.98
CA LEU A 83 18.61 -4.31 -1.50
C LEU A 83 17.92 -5.07 -2.63
N GLU A 84 17.69 -4.44 -3.77
CA GLU A 84 17.04 -5.09 -4.91
C GLU A 84 17.90 -6.22 -5.49
N ILE A 85 19.22 -6.00 -5.60
CA ILE A 85 20.15 -7.05 -6.03
C ILE A 85 20.16 -8.19 -5.01
N SER A 86 20.23 -7.90 -3.72
CA SER A 86 20.31 -8.93 -2.67
C SER A 86 19.02 -9.74 -2.52
N VAL A 87 17.85 -9.10 -2.67
CA VAL A 87 16.54 -9.74 -2.48
C VAL A 87 16.01 -10.39 -3.76
N PHE A 88 16.18 -9.72 -4.91
CA PHE A 88 15.58 -10.16 -6.18
C PHE A 88 16.61 -10.63 -7.22
N GLY A 89 17.90 -10.59 -6.90
CA GLY A 89 18.98 -11.00 -7.81
C GLY A 89 19.19 -10.05 -9.00
N LYS A 90 18.48 -8.92 -9.07
CA LYS A 90 18.57 -7.92 -10.16
C LYS A 90 18.08 -6.56 -9.72
N GLU A 91 18.61 -5.52 -10.36
CA GLU A 91 18.07 -4.17 -10.22
C GLU A 91 16.66 -4.09 -10.83
N LYS A 92 15.79 -3.34 -10.17
CA LYS A 92 14.48 -2.95 -10.71
C LYS A 92 14.51 -1.49 -11.17
N PRO A 93 13.62 -1.10 -12.09
CA PRO A 93 13.48 0.30 -12.47
C PRO A 93 13.24 1.19 -11.25
N MET A 94 13.95 2.31 -11.19
CA MET A 94 13.80 3.33 -10.15
C MET A 94 13.08 4.54 -10.72
N PRO A 95 12.39 5.31 -9.87
CA PRO A 95 11.84 6.59 -10.30
C PRO A 95 12.95 7.52 -10.78
N LYS A 96 12.62 8.37 -11.76
CA LYS A 96 13.53 9.40 -12.28
C LYS A 96 13.93 10.34 -11.15
N PRO A 97 15.19 10.76 -11.04
CA PRO A 97 15.59 11.72 -10.02
C PRO A 97 14.74 12.99 -10.07
N PHE A 98 14.36 13.49 -8.91
CA PHE A 98 13.65 14.76 -8.77
C PHE A 98 13.96 15.41 -7.43
N ASN A 99 14.26 16.71 -7.47
CA ASN A 99 14.45 17.54 -6.30
C ASN A 99 13.54 18.78 -6.42
N PRO A 100 12.46 18.88 -5.64
CA PRO A 100 11.49 19.97 -5.77
C PRO A 100 12.04 21.37 -5.40
N LEU A 101 13.29 21.44 -4.87
CA LEU A 101 13.94 22.72 -4.57
C LEU A 101 14.72 23.28 -5.76
N THR A 102 15.21 22.42 -6.66
CA THR A 102 16.13 22.81 -7.74
C THR A 102 15.61 22.50 -9.13
N ASP A 103 14.77 21.49 -9.26
CA ASP A 103 14.32 21.00 -10.56
C ASP A 103 13.01 21.69 -10.97
N GLU A 104 12.95 22.10 -12.22
CA GLU A 104 11.72 22.61 -12.81
C GLU A 104 10.84 21.47 -13.33
N LEU A 105 9.55 21.54 -13.04
CA LEU A 105 8.58 20.60 -13.60
C LEU A 105 8.29 20.96 -15.07
N PRO A 106 8.18 19.96 -15.97
CA PRO A 106 7.61 20.19 -17.28
C PRO A 106 6.22 20.82 -17.15
N LYS A 107 5.88 21.77 -18.03
CA LYS A 107 4.61 22.50 -17.97
C LYS A 107 3.38 21.59 -17.93
N GLU A 108 3.43 20.49 -18.67
CA GLU A 108 2.34 19.51 -18.71
C GLU A 108 2.16 18.81 -17.35
N ILE A 109 3.27 18.50 -16.67
CA ILE A 109 3.23 17.85 -15.35
C ILE A 109 2.84 18.84 -14.25
N ASP A 110 3.35 20.06 -14.32
CA ASP A 110 2.94 21.12 -13.40
C ASP A 110 1.43 21.40 -13.48
N ALA A 111 0.85 21.35 -14.71
CA ALA A 111 -0.59 21.46 -14.93
C ALA A 111 -1.37 20.27 -14.34
N GLU A 112 -0.82 19.05 -14.33
CA GLU A 112 -1.48 17.90 -13.69
C GLU A 112 -1.50 18.04 -12.15
N PHE A 113 -0.49 18.67 -11.53
CA PHE A 113 -0.56 19.02 -10.11
C PHE A 113 -1.72 20.01 -9.82
N ASP A 114 -1.88 21.05 -10.65
CA ASP A 114 -2.99 22.00 -10.48
C ASP A 114 -4.35 21.35 -10.74
N ARG A 115 -4.40 20.42 -11.70
CA ARG A 115 -5.60 19.66 -12.03
C ARG A 115 -6.00 18.74 -10.87
N ALA A 116 -5.04 18.04 -10.27
CA ALA A 116 -5.28 17.18 -9.12
C ALA A 116 -5.80 17.97 -7.89
N ILE A 117 -5.20 19.14 -7.61
CA ILE A 117 -5.65 20.01 -6.53
C ILE A 117 -7.10 20.47 -6.74
N LYS A 118 -7.44 20.93 -7.96
CA LYS A 118 -8.81 21.36 -8.28
C LYS A 118 -9.81 20.20 -8.15
N ALA A 119 -9.44 19.02 -8.62
CA ALA A 119 -10.27 17.82 -8.52
C ALA A 119 -10.51 17.40 -7.05
N ALA A 120 -9.46 17.41 -6.21
CA ALA A 120 -9.59 17.14 -4.79
C ALA A 120 -10.50 18.16 -4.07
N GLN A 121 -10.41 19.44 -4.43
CA GLN A 121 -11.27 20.50 -3.89
C GLN A 121 -12.73 20.40 -4.35
N ALA A 122 -12.98 19.73 -5.46
CA ALA A 122 -14.31 19.53 -6.06
C ALA A 122 -14.91 18.16 -5.79
N ASP A 123 -14.23 17.29 -5.00
CA ASP A 123 -14.59 15.88 -4.79
C ASP A 123 -14.74 15.09 -6.10
N ASP A 124 -13.96 15.45 -7.15
CA ASP A 124 -13.91 14.74 -8.43
C ASP A 124 -12.85 13.65 -8.39
N GLU A 125 -13.25 12.48 -7.89
CA GLU A 125 -12.35 11.34 -7.68
C GLU A 125 -11.70 10.83 -8.99
N GLU A 126 -12.45 10.80 -10.08
CA GLU A 126 -11.97 10.27 -11.36
C GLU A 126 -10.86 11.17 -11.92
N THR A 127 -11.09 12.47 -11.95
CA THR A 127 -10.09 13.45 -12.40
C THR A 127 -8.88 13.48 -11.48
N LEU A 128 -9.08 13.37 -10.15
CA LEU A 128 -8.02 13.32 -9.16
C LEU A 128 -7.11 12.11 -9.38
N LEU A 129 -7.68 10.92 -9.53
CA LEU A 129 -6.93 9.68 -9.79
C LEU A 129 -6.16 9.75 -11.10
N ASP A 130 -6.79 10.19 -12.20
CA ASP A 130 -6.12 10.30 -13.50
C ASP A 130 -4.93 11.27 -13.45
N ALA A 131 -5.09 12.43 -12.82
CA ALA A 131 -4.01 13.41 -12.68
C ALA A 131 -2.85 12.85 -11.83
N CYS A 132 -3.14 12.23 -10.70
CA CYS A 132 -2.12 11.62 -9.84
C CYS A 132 -1.38 10.47 -10.56
N HIS A 133 -2.08 9.62 -11.30
CA HIS A 133 -1.43 8.56 -12.08
C HIS A 133 -0.51 9.11 -13.18
N LYS A 134 -0.86 10.22 -13.83
CA LYS A 134 0.01 10.88 -14.82
C LYS A 134 1.27 11.43 -14.17
N ILE A 135 1.14 12.03 -12.99
CA ILE A 135 2.28 12.52 -12.21
C ILE A 135 3.20 11.34 -11.85
N GLU A 136 2.66 10.27 -11.26
CA GLU A 136 3.42 9.09 -10.86
C GLU A 136 4.10 8.41 -12.07
N ALA A 137 3.39 8.26 -13.18
CA ALA A 137 3.92 7.69 -14.43
C ALA A 137 5.05 8.52 -15.02
N HIS A 138 4.95 9.87 -14.98
CA HIS A 138 6.00 10.76 -15.46
C HIS A 138 7.33 10.50 -14.75
N PHE A 139 7.29 10.31 -13.44
CA PHE A 139 8.48 10.03 -12.64
C PHE A 139 8.89 8.55 -12.65
N GLY A 140 8.09 7.66 -13.23
CA GLY A 140 8.40 6.25 -13.34
C GLY A 140 8.12 5.47 -12.06
N PHE A 141 7.17 5.93 -11.23
CA PHE A 141 6.65 5.12 -10.13
C PHE A 141 5.88 3.91 -10.65
N PRO A 142 5.80 2.81 -9.86
CA PRO A 142 5.06 1.63 -10.27
C PRO A 142 3.60 1.93 -10.59
N ALA A 143 3.11 1.36 -11.68
CA ALA A 143 1.69 1.41 -12.03
C ALA A 143 0.83 0.70 -10.96
N PRO A 144 -0.48 1.03 -10.87
CA PRO A 144 -1.42 0.32 -10.00
C PRO A 144 -1.36 -1.19 -10.17
N ASN A 145 -1.37 -1.91 -9.06
CA ASN A 145 -1.45 -3.37 -9.07
C ASN A 145 -2.92 -3.81 -9.09
N GLU A 146 -3.41 -4.24 -10.24
CA GLU A 146 -4.80 -4.62 -10.43
C GLU A 146 -5.25 -5.82 -9.57
N LEU A 147 -4.34 -6.75 -9.22
CA LEU A 147 -4.66 -7.85 -8.31
C LEU A 147 -4.93 -7.31 -6.90
N VAL A 148 -4.08 -6.41 -6.40
CA VAL A 148 -4.24 -5.79 -5.09
C VAL A 148 -5.49 -4.92 -5.05
N LYS A 149 -5.73 -4.14 -6.10
CA LYS A 149 -6.92 -3.30 -6.26
C LYS A 149 -8.20 -4.14 -6.21
N LYS A 150 -8.26 -5.23 -7.00
CA LYS A 150 -9.42 -6.13 -7.05
C LYS A 150 -9.65 -6.88 -5.74
N ALA A 151 -8.59 -7.25 -5.03
CA ALA A 151 -8.68 -7.97 -3.77
C ALA A 151 -8.89 -7.06 -2.55
N GLU A 152 -8.81 -5.73 -2.72
CA GLU A 152 -8.98 -4.73 -1.66
C GLU A 152 -8.09 -4.99 -0.44
N ILE A 153 -6.81 -5.31 -0.66
CA ILE A 153 -5.86 -5.65 0.40
C ILE A 153 -4.75 -4.60 0.55
N PRO A 154 -4.17 -4.51 1.77
CA PRO A 154 -2.99 -3.67 1.99
C PRO A 154 -1.77 -4.15 1.21
N GLY A 155 -0.94 -3.21 0.73
CA GLY A 155 0.29 -3.53 0.00
C GLY A 155 1.27 -4.41 0.78
N GLY A 156 1.38 -4.23 2.09
CA GLY A 156 2.20 -5.08 2.96
C GLY A 156 1.73 -6.53 3.01
N MET A 157 0.41 -6.76 2.99
CA MET A 157 -0.15 -8.12 2.90
C MET A 157 0.24 -8.79 1.58
N TYR A 158 0.10 -8.08 0.46
CA TYR A 158 0.53 -8.56 -0.85
C TYR A 158 2.01 -8.94 -0.88
N SER A 159 2.88 -8.06 -0.39
CA SER A 159 4.33 -8.31 -0.35
C SER A 159 4.69 -9.55 0.46
N ASN A 160 4.04 -9.76 1.60
CA ASN A 160 4.24 -10.96 2.43
C ASN A 160 3.79 -12.23 1.72
N MET A 161 2.64 -12.21 1.05
CA MET A 161 2.16 -13.36 0.27
C MET A 161 3.13 -13.71 -0.88
N VAL A 162 3.61 -12.71 -1.60
CA VAL A 162 4.62 -12.89 -2.66
C VAL A 162 5.90 -13.49 -2.09
N ALA A 163 6.44 -12.94 -1.00
CA ALA A 163 7.66 -13.45 -0.37
C ALA A 163 7.50 -14.90 0.12
N GLN A 164 6.37 -15.24 0.73
CA GLN A 164 6.06 -16.60 1.16
C GLN A 164 6.03 -17.58 -0.02
N LEU A 165 5.35 -17.21 -1.11
CA LEU A 165 5.24 -18.06 -2.30
C LEU A 165 6.58 -18.21 -3.03
N GLN A 166 7.43 -17.17 -3.06
CA GLN A 166 8.79 -17.25 -3.58
C GLN A 166 9.64 -18.26 -2.80
N GLN A 167 9.58 -18.22 -1.45
CA GLN A 167 10.29 -19.21 -0.61
C GLN A 167 9.82 -20.63 -0.86
N LEU A 168 8.54 -20.82 -1.16
CA LEU A 168 7.92 -22.11 -1.48
C LEU A 168 8.08 -22.50 -2.95
N LYS A 169 8.63 -21.64 -3.82
CA LYS A 169 8.71 -21.81 -5.28
C LYS A 169 7.35 -22.15 -5.90
N ALA A 170 6.33 -21.41 -5.48
CA ALA A 170 4.92 -21.64 -5.83
C ALA A 170 4.20 -20.31 -6.20
N GLU A 171 4.91 -19.42 -6.91
CA GLU A 171 4.42 -18.08 -7.27
C GLU A 171 3.15 -18.12 -8.13
N GLU A 172 2.96 -19.19 -8.88
CA GLU A 172 1.77 -19.41 -9.73
C GLU A 172 0.46 -19.51 -8.92
N ILE A 173 0.55 -19.74 -7.61
CA ILE A 173 -0.61 -19.85 -6.73
C ILE A 173 -1.14 -18.46 -6.31
N LEU A 174 -0.35 -17.41 -6.46
CA LEU A 174 -0.69 -16.07 -5.99
C LEU A 174 -2.09 -15.60 -6.43
N PRO A 175 -2.50 -15.72 -7.72
CA PRO A 175 -3.84 -15.29 -8.12
C PRO A 175 -4.95 -16.03 -7.35
N ARG A 176 -4.80 -17.35 -7.16
CA ARG A 176 -5.79 -18.14 -6.42
C ARG A 176 -5.83 -17.78 -4.93
N ALA A 177 -4.67 -17.59 -4.31
CA ALA A 177 -4.59 -17.14 -2.92
C ALA A 177 -5.27 -15.76 -2.73
N MET A 178 -5.09 -14.84 -3.67
CA MET A 178 -5.74 -13.53 -3.66
C MET A 178 -7.27 -13.66 -3.75
N GLU A 179 -7.79 -14.54 -4.60
CA GLU A 179 -9.24 -14.81 -4.71
C GLU A 179 -9.85 -15.39 -3.43
N LEU A 180 -9.06 -16.13 -2.64
CA LEU A 180 -9.51 -16.75 -1.39
C LEU A 180 -9.54 -15.78 -0.20
N ILE A 181 -8.89 -14.61 -0.29
CA ILE A 181 -8.81 -13.66 0.81
C ILE A 181 -10.17 -13.28 1.39
N PRO A 182 -11.20 -12.92 0.61
CA PRO A 182 -12.52 -12.59 1.16
C PRO A 182 -13.13 -13.76 1.95
N THR A 183 -12.99 -14.99 1.46
CA THR A 183 -13.50 -16.20 2.13
C THR A 183 -12.77 -16.46 3.44
N VAL A 184 -11.43 -16.37 3.43
CA VAL A 184 -10.61 -16.57 4.63
C VAL A 184 -10.83 -15.46 5.65
N ARG A 185 -10.98 -14.21 5.19
CA ARG A 185 -11.31 -13.08 6.06
C ARG A 185 -12.67 -13.25 6.73
N LEU A 186 -13.67 -13.72 5.98
CA LEU A 186 -15.00 -14.01 6.51
C LEU A 186 -14.93 -15.13 7.57
N ALA A 187 -14.21 -16.22 7.28
CA ALA A 187 -14.00 -17.32 8.23
C ALA A 187 -13.24 -16.87 9.50
N ALA A 188 -12.40 -15.86 9.41
CA ALA A 188 -11.69 -15.26 10.54
C ALA A 188 -12.53 -14.24 11.34
N GLY A 189 -13.80 -13.98 10.95
CA GLY A 189 -14.65 -13.03 11.65
C GLY A 189 -14.55 -11.60 11.17
N LEU A 190 -14.16 -11.40 9.91
CA LEU A 190 -14.00 -10.08 9.26
C LEU A 190 -13.05 -9.12 10.01
N PRO A 191 -11.87 -9.56 10.43
CA PRO A 191 -10.93 -8.66 11.08
C PRO A 191 -10.55 -7.50 10.13
N PRO A 192 -10.20 -6.33 10.68
CA PRO A 192 -9.61 -5.27 9.87
C PRO A 192 -8.29 -5.79 9.27
N LEU A 193 -8.04 -5.45 7.98
CA LEU A 193 -6.81 -5.89 7.29
C LEU A 193 -5.65 -4.92 7.60
N VAL A 194 -5.26 -4.88 8.87
CA VAL A 194 -4.09 -4.17 9.39
C VAL A 194 -3.12 -5.16 10.03
N THR A 195 -1.88 -4.76 10.29
CA THR A 195 -0.90 -5.61 10.98
C THR A 195 -1.34 -5.86 12.44
N PRO A 196 -1.35 -7.10 12.95
CA PRO A 196 -0.88 -8.34 12.31
C PRO A 196 -1.96 -9.13 11.54
N THR A 197 -3.24 -8.78 11.64
CA THR A 197 -4.36 -9.57 11.14
C THR A 197 -4.34 -9.75 9.62
N SER A 198 -3.92 -8.73 8.87
CA SER A 198 -3.74 -8.83 7.41
C SER A 198 -2.73 -9.92 7.01
N GLN A 199 -1.62 -10.01 7.74
CA GLN A 199 -0.60 -11.03 7.48
C GLN A 199 -1.11 -12.44 7.80
N ILE A 200 -1.85 -12.59 8.90
CA ILE A 200 -2.45 -13.87 9.30
C ILE A 200 -3.46 -14.37 8.26
N VAL A 201 -4.34 -13.47 7.81
CA VAL A 201 -5.35 -13.79 6.77
C VAL A 201 -4.65 -14.12 5.44
N GLY A 202 -3.64 -13.34 5.03
CA GLY A 202 -2.89 -13.60 3.80
C GLY A 202 -2.16 -14.93 3.81
N ALA A 203 -1.44 -15.23 4.88
CA ALA A 203 -0.73 -16.51 5.04
C ALA A 203 -1.69 -17.70 5.04
N GLN A 204 -2.88 -17.56 5.67
CA GLN A 204 -3.90 -18.62 5.64
C GLN A 204 -4.52 -18.78 4.25
N ALA A 205 -4.73 -17.69 3.50
CA ALA A 205 -5.21 -17.77 2.12
C ALA A 205 -4.21 -18.51 1.21
N VAL A 206 -2.91 -18.27 1.38
CA VAL A 206 -1.84 -19.03 0.70
C VAL A 206 -1.92 -20.52 1.09
N SER A 207 -2.07 -20.83 2.38
CA SER A 207 -2.18 -22.22 2.84
C SER A 207 -3.41 -22.93 2.26
N CYS A 208 -4.56 -22.26 2.20
CA CYS A 208 -5.77 -22.81 1.57
C CYS A 208 -5.59 -23.07 0.07
N ALA A 209 -4.95 -22.14 -0.66
CA ALA A 209 -4.67 -22.33 -2.08
C ALA A 209 -3.70 -23.49 -2.35
N LEU A 210 -2.72 -23.69 -1.47
CA LEU A 210 -1.81 -24.85 -1.51
C LEU A 210 -2.54 -26.17 -1.18
N ASP A 211 -3.45 -26.16 -0.22
CA ASP A 211 -4.29 -27.33 0.09
C ASP A 211 -5.15 -27.71 -1.12
N GLU A 212 -5.83 -26.74 -1.76
CA GLU A 212 -6.61 -26.97 -2.99
C GLU A 212 -5.75 -27.57 -4.11
N LYS A 213 -4.56 -27.00 -4.36
CA LYS A 213 -3.62 -27.53 -5.37
C LYS A 213 -3.21 -28.98 -5.09
N ALA A 214 -3.09 -29.34 -3.82
CA ALA A 214 -2.76 -30.70 -3.38
C ALA A 214 -3.98 -31.62 -3.31
N GLY A 215 -5.17 -31.20 -3.72
CA GLY A 215 -6.42 -31.96 -3.67
C GLY A 215 -6.94 -32.17 -2.23
N ARG A 216 -6.52 -31.31 -1.28
CA ARG A 216 -6.99 -31.35 0.09
C ARG A 216 -8.11 -30.31 0.32
N PRO A 217 -9.02 -30.55 1.26
CA PRO A 217 -10.02 -29.56 1.66
C PRO A 217 -9.35 -28.26 2.17
N MET A 218 -10.03 -27.12 1.95
CA MET A 218 -9.62 -25.86 2.57
C MET A 218 -9.47 -26.01 4.09
N TYR A 219 -8.52 -25.28 4.67
CA TYR A 219 -8.20 -25.32 6.10
C TYR A 219 -7.66 -26.67 6.61
N THR A 220 -7.21 -27.58 5.72
CA THR A 220 -6.40 -28.75 6.16
C THR A 220 -5.14 -28.26 6.85
N THR A 221 -4.48 -27.25 6.27
CA THR A 221 -3.33 -26.58 6.86
C THR A 221 -3.79 -25.28 7.53
N LYS A 222 -3.66 -25.22 8.86
CA LYS A 222 -4.00 -24.04 9.67
C LYS A 222 -2.78 -23.57 10.45
N SER A 223 -2.45 -22.27 10.37
CA SER A 223 -1.41 -21.70 11.22
C SER A 223 -1.93 -21.51 12.64
N SER A 224 -1.05 -21.62 13.65
CA SER A 224 -1.40 -21.33 15.04
C SER A 224 -1.95 -19.92 15.23
N GLN A 225 -1.41 -18.96 14.49
CA GLN A 225 -1.87 -17.57 14.50
C GLN A 225 -3.29 -17.42 13.94
N PHE A 226 -3.63 -18.14 12.86
CA PHE A 226 -4.99 -18.14 12.33
C PHE A 226 -5.99 -18.76 13.31
N VAL A 227 -5.61 -19.87 13.96
CA VAL A 227 -6.42 -20.50 15.01
C VAL A 227 -6.62 -19.54 16.19
N ALA A 228 -5.57 -18.86 16.64
CA ALA A 228 -5.63 -17.86 17.71
C ALA A 228 -6.55 -16.68 17.33
N LEU A 229 -6.47 -16.22 16.07
CA LEU A 229 -7.33 -15.15 15.55
C LEU A 229 -8.81 -15.58 15.60
N VAL A 230 -9.14 -16.77 15.09
CA VAL A 230 -10.50 -17.32 15.12
C VAL A 230 -11.04 -17.49 16.54
N LYS A 231 -10.16 -17.87 17.51
CA LYS A 231 -10.51 -17.98 18.93
C LYS A 231 -10.70 -16.63 19.63
N GLY A 232 -10.40 -15.52 18.96
CA GLY A 232 -10.55 -14.17 19.53
C GLY A 232 -9.39 -13.74 20.44
N GLU A 233 -8.23 -14.40 20.38
CA GLU A 233 -7.05 -14.04 21.18
C GLU A 233 -6.45 -12.68 20.78
N TYR A 234 -6.81 -12.15 19.61
CA TYR A 234 -6.45 -10.81 19.11
C TYR A 234 -7.52 -9.74 19.42
N GLY A 235 -8.50 -10.05 20.27
CA GLY A 235 -9.61 -9.18 20.61
C GLY A 235 -10.94 -9.64 20.02
N ALA A 236 -12.04 -9.17 20.62
CA ALA A 236 -13.39 -9.49 20.12
C ALA A 236 -13.67 -8.74 18.83
N VAL A 237 -13.95 -9.47 17.76
CA VAL A 237 -14.44 -8.88 16.52
C VAL A 237 -15.96 -8.84 16.60
N SER A 238 -16.54 -7.67 16.33
CA SER A 238 -17.94 -7.33 16.66
C SER A 238 -19.01 -8.17 15.96
N TYR A 239 -18.67 -9.06 15.05
CA TYR A 239 -19.70 -9.68 14.22
C TYR A 239 -19.75 -11.20 14.16
N THR A 240 -18.74 -11.99 14.60
CA THR A 240 -18.76 -13.39 14.15
C THR A 240 -18.02 -14.45 14.96
N HIS A 241 -17.66 -14.25 16.22
CA HIS A 241 -17.09 -15.37 17.00
C HIS A 241 -17.98 -16.62 17.01
N LEU A 242 -19.29 -16.47 16.83
CA LEU A 242 -20.24 -17.60 16.80
C LEU A 242 -20.20 -18.39 15.49
N ARG A 243 -19.98 -17.72 14.34
CA ARG A 243 -19.95 -18.41 13.02
C ARG A 243 -18.57 -18.97 12.65
N ALA A 244 -17.50 -18.34 13.11
CA ALA A 244 -16.15 -18.83 12.85
C ALA A 244 -15.87 -20.18 13.52
N HIS A 245 -16.50 -20.47 14.66
CA HIS A 245 -16.43 -21.78 15.32
C HIS A 245 -17.08 -22.91 14.52
N GLU A 246 -18.14 -22.62 13.75
CA GLU A 246 -18.86 -23.63 12.97
C GLU A 246 -18.15 -24.02 11.67
N THR A 247 -17.29 -23.15 11.13
CA THR A 247 -16.60 -23.38 9.85
C THR A 247 -15.18 -23.94 10.00
N CYS A 248 -14.62 -23.92 11.22
CA CYS A 248 -13.24 -24.37 11.50
C CYS A 248 -13.17 -25.56 12.47
N ALA A 249 -14.33 -26.14 12.85
CA ALA A 249 -14.41 -27.33 13.70
C ALA A 249 -14.17 -28.62 12.89
#